data_dc8512d2f02cfb004a91e87dc0274ccb
#
_entry.id   dc8512d2f02cfb004a91e87dc0274ccb
#
_cell.length_a   1.000
_cell.length_b   1.000
_cell.length_c   1.000
_cell.angle_alpha   90.00
_cell.angle_beta   90.00
_cell.angle_gamma   90.00
#
_symmetry.space_group_name_H-M   'P 1'
#
loop_
_entity.id
_entity.type
_entity.pdbx_description
1 polymer ?
#
loop_
_entity_poly.entity_id
_entity_poly.type
_entity_poly.pdbx_seq_one_letter_code
_entity_poly.pdbx_strand_id
1 'polypeptide(L)'
;MYVLDTGFDALLARAWLADHASETIEVQYFIWSTDNIGILASEALLRAAERGVQVRVIVDDLTVEAPDKFLLALAKHPNVGIRIYNPKHSVGTPRHKRALNIATDFRGVNQRMHDKTFIVDGKVAITGGRNMADEYFDYNSEYNFRDRDALLVGQATKDMRATFERFWTSPLSVDVETLYAGRGLLNKNVEV
;
A
#
# COMPACT_ATOMS: atom_id res chain seq x y z
N MET A 1 16.04 -16.94 -4.25
CA MET A 1 15.70 -16.09 -3.10
C MET A 1 16.96 -15.35 -2.65
N TYR A 2 16.84 -14.06 -2.40
CA TYR A 2 17.91 -13.22 -1.84
C TYR A 2 17.32 -12.48 -0.61
N VAL A 3 18.08 -12.42 0.49
CA VAL A 3 17.62 -11.75 1.72
C VAL A 3 18.09 -10.31 1.73
N LEU A 4 17.17 -9.38 2.00
CA LEU A 4 17.41 -7.95 2.15
C LEU A 4 17.46 -7.65 3.66
N ASP A 5 18.67 -7.64 4.21
CA ASP A 5 18.91 -7.52 5.66
C ASP A 5 18.69 -6.09 6.16
N THR A 6 19.20 -5.09 5.43
CA THR A 6 19.14 -3.68 5.86
C THR A 6 17.91 -2.96 5.28
N GLY A 7 17.46 -1.91 5.98
CA GLY A 7 16.40 -1.03 5.45
C GLY A 7 16.82 -0.36 4.15
N PHE A 8 18.09 0.06 4.07
CA PHE A 8 18.62 0.69 2.86
C PHE A 8 18.60 -0.25 1.64
N ASP A 9 19.07 -1.51 1.77
CA ASP A 9 19.02 -2.47 0.66
C ASP A 9 17.59 -2.77 0.23
N ALA A 10 16.68 -2.87 1.21
CA ALA A 10 15.27 -3.13 0.96
C ALA A 10 14.57 -1.97 0.23
N LEU A 11 14.92 -0.72 0.56
CA LEU A 11 14.42 0.48 -0.12
C LEU A 11 14.99 0.58 -1.53
N LEU A 12 16.31 0.43 -1.67
CA LEU A 12 16.99 0.51 -2.97
C LEU A 12 16.48 -0.55 -3.95
N ALA A 13 16.24 -1.78 -3.47
CA ALA A 13 15.67 -2.84 -4.29
C ALA A 13 14.26 -2.49 -4.82
N ARG A 14 13.38 -1.91 -3.95
CA ARG A 14 12.04 -1.48 -4.36
C ARG A 14 12.10 -0.32 -5.36
N ALA A 15 12.93 0.69 -5.09
CA ALA A 15 13.10 1.84 -5.98
C ALA A 15 13.62 1.39 -7.36
N TRP A 16 14.64 0.54 -7.39
CA TRP A 16 15.19 0.00 -8.63
C TRP A 16 14.15 -0.80 -9.41
N LEU A 17 13.41 -1.68 -8.74
CA LEU A 17 12.35 -2.46 -9.36
C LEU A 17 11.22 -1.59 -9.89
N ALA A 18 10.82 -0.54 -9.16
CA ALA A 18 9.81 0.42 -9.64
C ALA A 18 10.27 1.15 -10.90
N ASP A 19 11.53 1.60 -10.93
CA ASP A 19 12.09 2.31 -12.08
C ASP A 19 12.29 1.42 -13.32
N HIS A 20 12.41 0.09 -13.14
CA HIS A 20 12.59 -0.87 -14.23
C HIS A 20 11.33 -1.69 -14.54
N ALA A 21 10.22 -1.44 -13.88
CA ALA A 21 8.94 -2.06 -14.19
C ALA A 21 8.50 -1.70 -15.61
N SER A 22 7.97 -2.68 -16.35
CA SER A 22 7.56 -2.55 -17.75
C SER A 22 6.06 -2.79 -17.99
N GLU A 23 5.40 -3.54 -17.11
CA GLU A 23 4.01 -3.94 -17.29
C GLU A 23 3.16 -3.61 -16.05
N THR A 24 3.53 -4.17 -14.89
CA THR A 24 2.69 -4.07 -13.68
C THR A 24 3.53 -3.89 -12.41
N ILE A 25 2.99 -3.14 -11.45
CA ILE A 25 3.44 -3.15 -10.05
C ILE A 25 2.22 -3.43 -9.16
N GLU A 26 2.28 -4.51 -8.38
CA GLU A 26 1.26 -4.86 -7.40
C GLU A 26 1.83 -4.72 -5.99
N VAL A 27 1.20 -3.88 -5.18
CA VAL A 27 1.69 -3.50 -3.85
C VAL A 27 0.63 -3.77 -2.80
N GLN A 28 1.02 -4.43 -1.72
CA GLN A 28 0.14 -4.74 -0.60
C GLN A 28 0.87 -4.47 0.71
N TYR A 29 0.34 -3.55 1.54
CA TYR A 29 0.93 -3.20 2.82
C TYR A 29 -0.11 -3.05 3.93
N PHE A 30 0.29 -3.45 5.13
CA PHE A 30 -0.51 -3.22 6.33
C PHE A 30 -0.42 -1.75 6.77
N ILE A 31 0.79 -1.16 6.81
CA ILE A 31 1.01 0.25 7.13
C ILE A 31 1.55 0.98 5.89
N TRP A 32 0.94 2.13 5.57
CA TRP A 32 1.49 3.10 4.64
C TRP A 32 1.42 4.49 5.27
N SER A 33 2.58 5.05 5.59
CA SER A 33 2.72 6.38 6.17
C SER A 33 2.84 7.47 5.09
N THR A 34 2.76 8.73 5.50
CA THR A 34 3.09 9.91 4.68
C THR A 34 4.36 10.62 5.16
N ASP A 35 5.23 9.87 5.82
CA ASP A 35 6.59 10.25 6.13
C ASP A 35 7.50 10.23 4.88
N ASN A 36 8.81 10.40 5.06
CA ASN A 36 9.74 10.49 3.94
C ASN A 36 9.71 9.22 3.08
N ILE A 37 9.73 8.03 3.68
CA ILE A 37 9.74 6.76 2.96
C ILE A 37 8.40 6.53 2.23
N GLY A 38 7.29 6.81 2.88
CA GLY A 38 5.97 6.68 2.24
C GLY A 38 5.77 7.63 1.06
N ILE A 39 6.31 8.86 1.14
CA ILE A 39 6.29 9.84 0.04
C ILE A 39 7.20 9.37 -1.09
N LEU A 40 8.45 8.96 -0.81
CA LEU A 40 9.39 8.44 -1.82
C LEU A 40 8.83 7.21 -2.55
N ALA A 41 8.21 6.30 -1.82
CA ALA A 41 7.58 5.12 -2.41
C ALA A 41 6.42 5.51 -3.34
N SER A 42 5.57 6.44 -2.91
CA SER A 42 4.44 6.93 -3.71
C SER A 42 4.91 7.62 -4.99
N GLU A 43 5.97 8.42 -4.90
CA GLU A 43 6.58 9.09 -6.05
C GLU A 43 7.19 8.08 -7.04
N ALA A 44 7.85 7.03 -6.56
CA ALA A 44 8.38 5.97 -7.41
C ALA A 44 7.27 5.21 -8.16
N LEU A 45 6.14 4.94 -7.48
CA LEU A 45 4.96 4.33 -8.11
C LEU A 45 4.33 5.26 -9.15
N LEU A 46 4.25 6.56 -8.87
CA LEU A 46 3.71 7.54 -9.82
C LEU A 46 4.60 7.64 -11.07
N ARG A 47 5.92 7.73 -10.90
CA ARG A 47 6.87 7.70 -12.05
C ARG A 47 6.72 6.44 -12.91
N ALA A 48 6.48 5.29 -12.28
CA ALA A 48 6.19 4.06 -13.02
C ALA A 48 4.89 4.16 -13.81
N ALA A 49 3.83 4.69 -13.18
CA ALA A 49 2.53 4.89 -13.82
C ALA A 49 2.61 5.88 -15.00
N GLU A 50 3.39 6.96 -14.88
CA GLU A 50 3.66 7.93 -15.96
C GLU A 50 4.35 7.28 -17.17
N ARG A 51 5.15 6.23 -16.97
CA ARG A 51 5.74 5.42 -18.04
C ARG A 51 4.75 4.41 -18.67
N GLY A 52 3.51 4.33 -18.17
CA GLY A 52 2.47 3.42 -18.65
C GLY A 52 2.34 2.12 -17.87
N VAL A 53 3.11 1.93 -16.80
CA VAL A 53 3.02 0.76 -15.93
C VAL A 53 1.70 0.78 -15.15
N GLN A 54 1.00 -0.35 -15.10
CA GLN A 54 -0.23 -0.49 -14.32
C GLN A 54 0.12 -0.72 -12.84
N VAL A 55 -0.19 0.25 -12.00
CA VAL A 55 0.09 0.23 -10.56
C VAL A 55 -1.18 -0.09 -9.78
N ARG A 56 -1.15 -1.11 -8.95
CA ARG A 56 -2.25 -1.52 -8.08
C ARG A 56 -1.79 -1.59 -6.63
N VAL A 57 -2.44 -0.83 -5.76
CA VAL A 57 -2.07 -0.73 -4.34
C VAL A 57 -3.25 -1.16 -3.46
N ILE A 58 -3.00 -2.08 -2.53
CA ILE A 58 -3.94 -2.40 -1.45
C ILE A 58 -3.29 -2.00 -0.12
N VAL A 59 -4.02 -1.24 0.69
CA VAL A 59 -3.62 -0.90 2.05
C VAL A 59 -4.72 -1.25 3.04
N ASP A 60 -4.33 -1.66 4.25
CA ASP A 60 -5.31 -1.93 5.32
C ASP A 60 -5.82 -0.62 5.93
N ASP A 61 -7.14 -0.52 6.12
CA ASP A 61 -7.79 0.69 6.64
C ASP A 61 -7.34 1.08 8.05
N LEU A 62 -6.93 0.11 8.88
CA LEU A 62 -6.64 0.39 10.30
C LEU A 62 -5.41 1.29 10.48
N THR A 63 -4.43 1.16 9.62
CA THR A 63 -3.09 1.73 9.77
C THR A 63 -2.67 2.64 8.63
N VAL A 64 -3.62 3.07 7.80
CA VAL A 64 -3.37 4.12 6.81
C VAL A 64 -3.31 5.46 7.51
N GLU A 65 -2.13 6.04 7.58
CA GLU A 65 -1.89 7.40 8.09
C GLU A 65 -1.96 8.47 6.99
N ALA A 66 -2.01 8.03 5.73
CA ALA A 66 -2.07 8.92 4.59
C ALA A 66 -3.36 9.78 4.63
N PRO A 67 -3.24 11.10 4.47
CA PRO A 67 -4.40 11.97 4.33
C PRO A 67 -5.27 11.53 3.14
N ASP A 68 -6.59 11.59 3.31
CA ASP A 68 -7.57 11.24 2.28
C ASP A 68 -7.26 11.89 0.92
N LYS A 69 -6.84 13.16 0.93
CA LYS A 69 -6.48 13.90 -0.28
C LYS A 69 -5.27 13.32 -1.03
N PHE A 70 -4.30 12.80 -0.30
CA PHE A 70 -3.09 12.21 -0.90
C PHE A 70 -3.42 10.93 -1.68
N LEU A 71 -4.18 10.02 -1.06
CA LEU A 71 -4.61 8.78 -1.73
C LEU A 71 -5.49 9.06 -2.96
N LEU A 72 -6.40 10.05 -2.86
CA LEU A 72 -7.22 10.49 -3.99
C LEU A 72 -6.40 11.13 -5.11
N ALA A 73 -5.38 11.90 -4.77
CA ALA A 73 -4.50 12.52 -5.77
C ALA A 73 -3.75 11.46 -6.58
N LEU A 74 -3.21 10.45 -5.92
CA LEU A 74 -2.55 9.32 -6.59
C LEU A 74 -3.54 8.52 -7.45
N ALA A 75 -4.74 8.23 -6.94
CA ALA A 75 -5.76 7.45 -7.65
C ALA A 75 -6.33 8.18 -8.88
N LYS A 76 -6.16 9.49 -9.02
CA LYS A 76 -6.54 10.23 -10.24
C LYS A 76 -5.70 9.85 -11.47
N HIS A 77 -4.52 9.28 -11.28
CA HIS A 77 -3.71 8.85 -12.41
C HIS A 77 -4.34 7.61 -13.07
N PRO A 78 -4.57 7.58 -14.39
CA PRO A 78 -5.31 6.51 -15.07
C PRO A 78 -4.69 5.11 -14.92
N ASN A 79 -3.39 5.05 -14.67
CA ASN A 79 -2.65 3.81 -14.49
C ASN A 79 -2.45 3.43 -12.99
N VAL A 80 -3.11 4.14 -12.05
CA VAL A 80 -3.00 3.87 -10.61
C VAL A 80 -4.37 3.48 -10.04
N GLY A 81 -4.49 2.27 -9.53
CA GLY A 81 -5.64 1.82 -8.76
C GLY A 81 -5.27 1.66 -7.28
N ILE A 82 -6.06 2.25 -6.38
CA ILE A 82 -5.87 2.12 -4.92
C ILE A 82 -7.12 1.54 -4.30
N ARG A 83 -6.96 0.47 -3.53
CA ARG A 83 -8.03 -0.16 -2.76
C ARG A 83 -7.70 -0.15 -1.28
N ILE A 84 -8.71 0.12 -0.48
CA ILE A 84 -8.64 0.07 0.98
C ILE A 84 -9.26 -1.26 1.42
N TYR A 85 -8.50 -2.06 2.14
CA TYR A 85 -9.00 -3.32 2.68
C TYR A 85 -9.79 -3.09 3.97
N ASN A 86 -10.99 -3.61 4.01
CA ASN A 86 -11.93 -3.54 5.14
C ASN A 86 -12.16 -2.12 5.68
N PRO A 87 -12.67 -1.16 4.87
CA PRO A 87 -12.71 0.28 5.14
C PRO A 87 -13.81 0.67 6.15
N LYS A 88 -13.58 0.42 7.44
CA LYS A 88 -14.53 0.72 8.52
C LYS A 88 -14.02 1.71 9.54
N HIS A 89 -12.71 1.94 9.62
CA HIS A 89 -12.10 2.57 10.79
C HIS A 89 -11.36 3.88 10.53
N SER A 90 -10.64 4.02 9.42
CA SER A 90 -9.78 5.18 9.16
C SER A 90 -10.22 5.98 7.95
N VAL A 91 -10.09 5.43 6.78
CA VAL A 91 -10.27 6.15 5.52
C VAL A 91 -11.69 6.67 5.38
N GLY A 92 -11.82 8.00 5.29
CA GLY A 92 -13.09 8.69 5.15
C GLY A 92 -14.06 8.53 6.35
N THR A 93 -13.64 7.98 7.50
CA THR A 93 -14.51 7.81 8.68
C THR A 93 -14.29 8.96 9.68
N PRO A 94 -15.34 9.71 10.08
CA PRO A 94 -15.21 10.75 11.08
C PRO A 94 -14.68 10.21 12.41
N ARG A 95 -13.79 10.96 13.08
CA ARG A 95 -13.10 10.53 14.31
C ARG A 95 -14.03 10.01 15.40
N HIS A 96 -15.21 10.64 15.60
CA HIS A 96 -16.18 10.20 16.59
C HIS A 96 -16.84 8.85 16.27
N LYS A 97 -16.92 8.46 15.00
CA LYS A 97 -17.47 7.16 14.60
C LYS A 97 -16.43 6.05 14.64
N ARG A 98 -15.12 6.36 14.59
CA ARG A 98 -14.04 5.36 14.65
C ARG A 98 -14.08 4.56 15.94
N ALA A 99 -14.18 5.24 17.10
CA ALA A 99 -14.25 4.59 18.40
C ALA A 99 -15.49 3.70 18.53
N LEU A 100 -16.64 4.14 18.03
CA LEU A 100 -17.88 3.38 18.06
C LEU A 100 -17.78 2.11 17.19
N ASN A 101 -17.24 2.23 15.99
CA ASN A 101 -17.06 1.11 15.07
C ASN A 101 -16.12 0.04 15.67
N ILE A 102 -15.02 0.45 16.33
CA ILE A 102 -14.11 -0.48 17.02
C ILE A 102 -14.84 -1.23 18.14
N ALA A 103 -15.69 -0.56 18.91
CA ALA A 103 -16.40 -1.16 20.03
C ALA A 103 -17.54 -2.11 19.60
N THR A 104 -18.15 -1.88 18.43
CA THR A 104 -19.33 -2.61 17.97
C THR A 104 -19.04 -3.70 16.93
N ASP A 105 -17.89 -3.66 16.25
CA ASP A 105 -17.52 -4.62 15.18
C ASP A 105 -16.22 -5.36 15.49
N PHE A 106 -16.19 -6.12 16.59
CA PHE A 106 -15.02 -6.90 16.99
C PHE A 106 -14.52 -7.88 15.90
N ARG A 107 -15.42 -8.48 15.13
CA ARG A 107 -15.04 -9.37 14.01
C ARG A 107 -14.43 -8.60 12.86
N GLY A 108 -14.99 -7.43 12.51
CA GLY A 108 -14.46 -6.57 11.48
C GLY A 108 -13.08 -6.01 11.84
N VAL A 109 -12.83 -5.72 13.13
CA VAL A 109 -11.50 -5.28 13.61
C VAL A 109 -10.44 -6.38 13.44
N ASN A 110 -10.82 -7.66 13.59
CA ASN A 110 -9.89 -8.78 13.50
C ASN A 110 -9.63 -9.29 12.07
N GLN A 111 -10.42 -8.91 11.09
CA GLN A 111 -10.18 -9.25 9.69
C GLN A 111 -9.23 -8.22 9.07
N ARG A 112 -7.93 -8.38 9.32
CA ARG A 112 -6.89 -7.47 8.81
C ARG A 112 -6.01 -8.17 7.80
N MET A 113 -5.56 -7.36 6.83
CA MET A 113 -4.58 -7.77 5.85
C MET A 113 -3.18 -7.41 6.37
N HIS A 114 -2.44 -8.41 6.85
CA HIS A 114 -1.11 -8.19 7.41
C HIS A 114 0.03 -8.48 6.42
N ASP A 115 -0.31 -8.72 5.17
CA ASP A 115 0.66 -8.98 4.10
C ASP A 115 1.46 -7.73 3.76
N LYS A 116 2.72 -7.94 3.40
CA LYS A 116 3.64 -6.93 2.92
C LYS A 116 4.33 -7.46 1.69
N THR A 117 3.83 -7.07 0.52
CA THR A 117 4.32 -7.56 -0.76
C THR A 117 4.51 -6.43 -1.76
N PHE A 118 5.54 -6.57 -2.58
CA PHE A 118 5.84 -5.69 -3.70
C PHE A 118 6.20 -6.58 -4.89
N ILE A 119 5.34 -6.63 -5.90
CA ILE A 119 5.47 -7.55 -7.04
C ILE A 119 5.61 -6.71 -8.30
N VAL A 120 6.58 -7.04 -9.14
CA VAL A 120 6.86 -6.34 -10.40
C VAL A 120 6.79 -7.31 -11.57
N ASP A 121 5.98 -6.95 -12.56
CA ASP A 121 5.77 -7.66 -13.83
C ASP A 121 5.41 -9.16 -13.65
N GLY A 122 4.94 -9.53 -12.46
CA GLY A 122 4.75 -10.93 -12.09
C GLY A 122 6.02 -11.81 -12.12
N LYS A 123 7.19 -11.18 -12.20
CA LYS A 123 8.50 -11.85 -12.36
C LYS A 123 9.36 -11.81 -11.11
N VAL A 124 9.30 -10.68 -10.38
CA VAL A 124 10.07 -10.45 -9.15
C VAL A 124 9.11 -10.02 -8.06
N ALA A 125 9.33 -10.51 -6.84
CA ALA A 125 8.56 -10.09 -5.68
C ALA A 125 9.47 -9.85 -4.47
N ILE A 126 9.09 -8.89 -3.64
CA ILE A 126 9.66 -8.69 -2.31
C ILE A 126 8.55 -8.91 -1.29
N THR A 127 8.86 -9.67 -0.24
CA THR A 127 7.98 -9.85 0.92
C THR A 127 8.79 -9.95 2.19
N GLY A 128 8.19 -9.58 3.34
CA GLY A 128 8.86 -9.65 4.63
C GLY A 128 8.12 -8.93 5.74
N GLY A 129 8.86 -8.38 6.69
CA GLY A 129 8.30 -7.68 7.84
C GLY A 129 8.08 -6.19 7.62
N ARG A 130 8.80 -5.55 6.69
CA ARG A 130 8.79 -4.10 6.51
C ARG A 130 7.48 -3.57 5.94
N ASN A 131 6.90 -2.61 6.65
CA ASN A 131 5.84 -1.75 6.12
C ASN A 131 6.45 -0.53 5.39
N MET A 132 5.61 0.38 4.91
CA MET A 132 6.05 1.57 4.19
C MET A 132 6.00 2.78 5.12
N ALA A 133 7.03 2.91 5.97
CA ALA A 133 7.23 4.01 6.92
C ALA A 133 8.71 4.10 7.34
N ASP A 134 9.14 5.28 7.78
CA ASP A 134 10.54 5.64 8.08
C ASP A 134 11.24 4.63 9.03
N GLU A 135 10.54 4.14 10.06
CA GLU A 135 11.06 3.22 11.07
C GLU A 135 11.37 1.81 10.56
N TYR A 136 10.88 1.44 9.38
CA TYR A 136 11.17 0.14 8.75
C TYR A 136 12.38 0.18 7.80
N PHE A 137 12.90 1.37 7.49
CA PHE A 137 13.98 1.56 6.53
C PHE A 137 15.20 2.27 7.12
N ASP A 138 15.39 2.17 8.45
CA ASP A 138 16.51 2.74 9.19
C ASP A 138 16.57 4.29 9.08
N TYR A 139 15.44 4.94 8.89
CA TYR A 139 15.35 6.39 8.65
C TYR A 139 14.70 7.19 9.79
N ASN A 140 14.11 6.52 10.79
CA ASN A 140 13.55 7.19 11.95
C ASN A 140 14.66 7.56 12.96
N SER A 141 14.62 8.77 13.53
CA SER A 141 15.63 9.27 14.46
C SER A 141 15.48 8.74 15.90
N GLU A 142 14.32 8.21 16.27
CA GLU A 142 14.01 7.75 17.62
C GLU A 142 14.15 6.24 17.76
N TYR A 143 13.60 5.48 16.82
CA TYR A 143 13.66 4.02 16.80
C TYR A 143 13.50 3.46 15.40
N ASN A 144 14.07 2.28 15.14
CA ASN A 144 13.90 1.54 13.91
C ASN A 144 13.65 0.07 14.19
N PHE A 145 12.72 -0.53 13.44
CA PHE A 145 12.45 -1.95 13.48
C PHE A 145 13.53 -2.73 12.72
N ARG A 146 13.94 -3.87 13.29
CA ARG A 146 14.86 -4.80 12.61
C ARG A 146 14.10 -5.91 11.90
N ASP A 147 13.51 -5.56 10.80
CA ASP A 147 12.85 -6.52 9.92
C ASP A 147 13.77 -6.99 8.79
N ARG A 148 13.41 -8.11 8.19
CA ARG A 148 14.06 -8.65 7.00
C ARG A 148 13.03 -8.85 5.91
N ASP A 149 13.49 -8.67 4.68
CA ASP A 149 12.69 -8.99 3.50
C ASP A 149 13.42 -10.03 2.63
N ALA A 150 12.65 -10.72 1.82
CA ALA A 150 13.15 -11.65 0.83
C ALA A 150 12.74 -11.20 -0.57
N LEU A 151 13.72 -11.10 -1.47
CA LEU A 151 13.49 -10.95 -2.88
C LEU A 151 13.38 -12.33 -3.52
N LEU A 152 12.30 -12.56 -4.25
CA LEU A 152 11.90 -13.84 -4.81
C LEU A 152 11.74 -13.72 -6.33
N VAL A 153 12.05 -14.81 -7.03
CA VAL A 153 11.82 -14.97 -8.48
C VAL A 153 11.25 -16.36 -8.76
N GLY A 154 10.61 -16.52 -9.90
CA GLY A 154 10.09 -17.81 -10.36
C GLY A 154 8.70 -18.15 -9.79
N GLN A 155 8.46 -19.43 -9.44
CA GLN A 155 7.11 -19.89 -9.08
C GLN A 155 6.52 -19.18 -7.86
N ALA A 156 7.34 -18.89 -6.84
CA ALA A 156 6.90 -18.17 -5.66
C ALA A 156 6.26 -16.81 -5.98
N THR A 157 6.76 -16.10 -6.99
CA THR A 157 6.18 -14.82 -7.43
C THR A 157 4.78 -14.99 -8.01
N LYS A 158 4.54 -16.06 -8.76
CA LYS A 158 3.22 -16.39 -9.31
C LYS A 158 2.20 -16.69 -8.20
N ASP A 159 2.63 -17.43 -7.18
CA ASP A 159 1.78 -17.77 -6.04
C ASP A 159 1.43 -16.52 -5.22
N MET A 160 2.40 -15.61 -5.05
CA MET A 160 2.18 -14.31 -4.39
C MET A 160 1.22 -13.42 -5.21
N ARG A 161 1.38 -13.37 -6.53
CA ARG A 161 0.47 -12.64 -7.41
C ARG A 161 -0.95 -13.21 -7.34
N ALA A 162 -1.10 -14.53 -7.32
CA ALA A 162 -2.40 -15.17 -7.15
C ALA A 162 -3.05 -14.82 -5.79
N THR A 163 -2.25 -14.65 -4.74
CA THR A 163 -2.72 -14.17 -3.44
C THR A 163 -3.13 -12.71 -3.49
N PHE A 164 -2.32 -11.84 -4.10
CA PHE A 164 -2.67 -10.44 -4.34
C PHE A 164 -4.01 -10.31 -5.08
N GLU A 165 -4.23 -11.08 -6.15
CA GLU A 165 -5.48 -11.05 -6.93
C GLU A 165 -6.70 -11.44 -6.07
N ARG A 166 -6.57 -12.39 -5.15
CA ARG A 166 -7.64 -12.76 -4.21
C ARG A 166 -7.99 -11.60 -3.27
N PHE A 167 -7.00 -10.86 -2.79
CA PHE A 167 -7.24 -9.67 -1.99
C PHE A 167 -7.79 -8.52 -2.84
N TRP A 168 -7.24 -8.32 -4.04
CA TRP A 168 -7.70 -7.28 -4.96
C TRP A 168 -9.17 -7.43 -5.32
N THR A 169 -9.62 -8.63 -5.62
CA THR A 169 -11.00 -8.94 -6.00
C THR A 169 -11.94 -9.20 -4.82
N SER A 170 -11.42 -9.18 -3.61
CA SER A 170 -12.21 -9.40 -2.38
C SER A 170 -13.30 -8.33 -2.24
N PRO A 171 -14.53 -8.69 -1.80
CA PRO A 171 -15.55 -7.72 -1.44
C PRO A 171 -15.14 -6.78 -0.29
N LEU A 172 -14.10 -7.13 0.47
CA LEU A 172 -13.52 -6.28 1.52
C LEU A 172 -12.56 -5.22 0.96
N SER A 173 -12.08 -5.35 -0.27
CA SER A 173 -11.19 -4.40 -0.93
C SER A 173 -12.00 -3.41 -1.74
N VAL A 174 -12.19 -2.21 -1.21
CA VAL A 174 -13.02 -1.16 -1.79
C VAL A 174 -12.14 -0.11 -2.44
N ASP A 175 -12.51 0.27 -3.65
CA ASP A 175 -11.84 1.33 -4.40
C ASP A 175 -11.91 2.67 -3.64
N VAL A 176 -10.78 3.36 -3.55
CA VAL A 176 -10.67 4.60 -2.76
C VAL A 176 -11.59 5.69 -3.30
N GLU A 177 -11.75 5.82 -4.60
CA GLU A 177 -12.64 6.83 -5.19
C GLU A 177 -14.09 6.55 -4.83
N THR A 178 -14.51 5.28 -4.85
CA THR A 178 -15.85 4.86 -4.43
C THR A 178 -16.13 5.19 -2.99
N LEU A 179 -15.16 5.02 -2.09
CA LEU A 179 -15.30 5.37 -0.67
C LEU A 179 -15.56 6.87 -0.47
N TYR A 180 -14.90 7.71 -1.24
CA TYR A 180 -15.07 9.17 -1.12
C TYR A 180 -16.31 9.68 -1.86
N ALA A 181 -16.68 9.10 -2.99
CA ALA A 181 -17.94 9.40 -3.71
C ALA A 181 -19.14 9.14 -2.81
N GLY A 182 -19.22 7.98 -2.20
CA GLY A 182 -20.30 7.59 -1.29
C GLY A 182 -20.43 8.46 -0.03
N ARG A 183 -19.43 9.29 0.28
CA ARG A 183 -19.37 10.16 1.46
C ARG A 183 -19.44 11.66 1.14
N GLY A 184 -19.69 12.05 -0.13
CA GLY A 184 -19.78 13.45 -0.55
C GLY A 184 -18.47 14.23 -0.48
N LEU A 185 -17.33 13.58 -0.35
CA LEU A 185 -16.02 14.21 -0.23
C LEU A 185 -15.40 14.59 -1.59
N LEU A 186 -15.89 14.00 -2.69
CA LEU A 186 -15.44 14.32 -4.05
C LEU A 186 -15.90 15.71 -4.54
N ASN A 187 -16.93 16.30 -3.91
CA ASN A 187 -17.48 17.61 -4.31
C ASN A 187 -16.76 18.83 -3.70
N LYS A 188 -15.73 18.65 -2.92
CA LYS A 188 -14.90 19.77 -2.44
C LYS A 188 -13.66 19.83 -3.31
N ASN A 189 -13.59 20.84 -4.19
CA ASN A 189 -12.49 21.16 -5.08
C ASN A 189 -11.15 20.80 -4.46
N VAL A 190 -10.56 19.71 -4.92
CA VAL A 190 -9.15 19.39 -4.70
C VAL A 190 -8.42 20.09 -5.83
N GLU A 191 -8.17 21.38 -5.66
CA GLU A 191 -7.14 22.07 -6.44
C GLU A 191 -5.79 21.50 -5.99
N VAL A 192 -5.02 21.06 -6.97
CA VAL A 192 -3.65 20.56 -6.85
C VAL A 192 -2.70 21.73 -6.61
#